data_f9edbe14421e5ece189f0093cd047218
#
_entry.id   f9edbe14421e5ece189f0093cd047218
#
_cell.length_a   1.000
_cell.length_b   1.000
_cell.length_c   1.000
_cell.angle_alpha   90.00
_cell.angle_beta   90.00
_cell.angle_gamma   90.00
#
_symmetry.space_group_name_H-M   'P 1'
#
loop_
_entity.id
_entity.type
_entity.pdbx_description
1 polymer ?
#
loop_
_entity_poly.entity_id
_entity_poly.type
_entity_poly.pdbx_seq_one_letter_code
_entity_poly.pdbx_strand_id
1 'polypeptide(L)'
;MTPSALDGVVRVASEAFPNHPEDRACFADRLRLYPSGCRVLADESGVVAGYLVAYPWRLDDAPALNARLDALPETPDVLYLHDLALAHAARGGGHAKRGVHLAVQTARDAGLERIALIAVNDAAPFWARQGFETRHSAKLTTKLASYGSDAVYMIRTV
;
A
#
# COMPACT_ATOMS: atom_id res chain seq x y z
N MET A 1 -11.44 -6.87 -2.35
CA MET A 1 -10.96 -7.00 -3.75
C MET A 1 -11.26 -8.40 -4.25
N THR A 2 -11.57 -8.56 -5.53
CA THR A 2 -11.79 -9.85 -6.20
C THR A 2 -10.90 -9.93 -7.44
N PRO A 3 -10.64 -11.12 -8.01
CA PRO A 3 -9.87 -11.24 -9.26
C PRO A 3 -10.42 -10.41 -10.42
N SER A 4 -11.75 -10.25 -10.49
CA SER A 4 -12.42 -9.42 -11.52
C SER A 4 -12.18 -7.92 -11.36
N ALA A 5 -11.76 -7.45 -10.18
CA ALA A 5 -11.45 -6.05 -9.93
C ALA A 5 -10.02 -5.65 -10.35
N LEU A 6 -9.14 -6.63 -10.65
CA LEU A 6 -7.71 -6.38 -10.86
C LEU A 6 -7.41 -5.45 -12.02
N ASP A 7 -8.16 -5.52 -13.12
CA ASP A 7 -7.94 -4.62 -14.28
C ASP A 7 -8.28 -3.17 -13.90
N GLY A 8 -9.31 -2.97 -13.08
CA GLY A 8 -9.63 -1.67 -12.50
C GLY A 8 -8.56 -1.17 -11.52
N VAL A 9 -7.97 -2.07 -10.74
CA VAL A 9 -6.84 -1.75 -9.85
C VAL A 9 -5.64 -1.27 -10.64
N VAL A 10 -5.23 -2.01 -11.68
CA VAL A 10 -4.11 -1.63 -12.56
C VAL A 10 -4.35 -0.25 -13.20
N ARG A 11 -5.57 0.02 -13.67
CA ARG A 11 -5.93 1.33 -14.23
C ARG A 11 -5.73 2.46 -13.21
N VAL A 12 -6.23 2.29 -11.98
CA VAL A 12 -6.06 3.30 -10.91
C VAL A 12 -4.59 3.42 -10.50
N ALA A 13 -3.84 2.32 -10.44
CA ALA A 13 -2.40 2.33 -10.16
C ALA A 13 -1.62 3.14 -11.20
N SER A 14 -1.86 2.90 -12.48
CA SER A 14 -1.21 3.63 -13.58
C SER A 14 -1.51 5.13 -13.56
N GLU A 15 -2.72 5.51 -13.13
CA GLU A 15 -3.10 6.92 -12.95
C GLU A 15 -2.41 7.56 -11.72
N ALA A 16 -2.33 6.82 -10.61
CA ALA A 16 -1.81 7.34 -9.35
C ALA A 16 -0.27 7.33 -9.28
N PHE A 17 0.36 6.33 -9.90
CA PHE A 17 1.80 6.06 -9.82
C PHE A 17 2.42 5.89 -11.23
N PRO A 18 2.36 6.90 -12.12
CA PRO A 18 2.84 6.76 -13.50
C PRO A 18 4.33 6.44 -13.59
N ASN A 19 5.12 6.80 -12.58
CA ASN A 19 6.56 6.56 -12.51
C ASN A 19 6.93 5.26 -11.78
N HIS A 20 5.95 4.54 -11.22
CA HIS A 20 6.14 3.31 -10.47
C HIS A 20 5.15 2.23 -10.96
N PRO A 21 5.24 1.82 -12.24
CA PRO A 21 4.28 0.87 -12.81
C PRO A 21 4.45 -0.50 -12.18
N GLU A 22 3.33 -1.15 -11.88
CA GLU A 22 3.27 -2.54 -11.47
C GLU A 22 2.29 -3.34 -12.32
N ASP A 23 2.70 -4.56 -12.66
CA ASP A 23 1.93 -5.46 -13.48
C ASP A 23 0.75 -6.06 -12.71
N ARG A 24 -0.31 -6.41 -13.45
CA ARG A 24 -1.47 -7.12 -12.91
C ARG A 24 -1.09 -8.37 -12.09
N ALA A 25 -0.02 -9.07 -12.51
CA ALA A 25 0.47 -10.27 -11.84
C ALA A 25 0.94 -9.98 -10.39
N CYS A 26 1.48 -8.79 -10.12
CA CYS A 26 1.90 -8.38 -8.79
C CYS A 26 0.69 -8.19 -7.87
N PHE A 27 -0.37 -7.51 -8.33
CA PHE A 27 -1.61 -7.35 -7.57
C PHE A 27 -2.32 -8.69 -7.36
N ALA A 28 -2.34 -9.57 -8.37
CA ALA A 28 -2.91 -10.90 -8.25
C ALA A 28 -2.17 -11.76 -7.22
N ASP A 29 -0.84 -11.67 -7.16
CA ASP A 29 -0.03 -12.37 -6.17
C ASP A 29 -0.34 -11.91 -4.74
N ARG A 30 -0.41 -10.59 -4.49
CA ARG A 30 -0.77 -10.03 -3.19
C ARG A 30 -2.20 -10.41 -2.78
N LEU A 31 -3.14 -10.37 -3.71
CA LEU A 31 -4.53 -10.80 -3.45
C LEU A 31 -4.61 -12.29 -3.09
N ARG A 32 -3.82 -13.13 -3.74
CA ARG A 32 -3.74 -14.58 -3.44
C ARG A 32 -3.14 -14.82 -2.05
N LEU A 33 -2.06 -14.09 -1.72
CA LEU A 33 -1.32 -14.28 -0.47
C LEU A 33 -2.05 -13.72 0.75
N TYR A 34 -2.66 -12.54 0.62
CA TYR A 34 -3.31 -11.87 1.74
C TYR A 34 -4.58 -11.10 1.32
N PRO A 35 -5.67 -11.81 1.00
CA PRO A 35 -6.91 -11.19 0.52
C PRO A 35 -7.54 -10.22 1.52
N SER A 36 -7.35 -10.42 2.84
CA SER A 36 -7.85 -9.52 3.88
C SER A 36 -7.19 -8.12 3.88
N GLY A 37 -6.02 -7.98 3.32
CA GLY A 37 -5.35 -6.68 3.14
C GLY A 37 -5.60 -6.01 1.79
N CYS A 38 -6.37 -6.66 0.90
CA CYS A 38 -6.67 -6.14 -0.44
C CYS A 38 -8.12 -5.65 -0.52
N ARG A 39 -8.30 -4.36 -0.67
CA ARG A 39 -9.63 -3.70 -0.74
C ARG A 39 -9.76 -2.91 -2.04
N VAL A 40 -10.99 -2.68 -2.48
CA VAL A 40 -11.32 -1.73 -3.54
C VAL A 40 -12.41 -0.77 -3.07
N LEU A 41 -12.33 0.46 -3.53
CA LEU A 41 -13.43 1.40 -3.59
C LEU A 41 -14.02 1.28 -4.99
N ALA A 42 -15.29 0.94 -5.08
CA ALA A 42 -16.02 0.89 -6.34
C ALA A 42 -17.26 1.79 -6.23
N ASP A 43 -17.68 2.33 -7.35
CA ASP A 43 -18.95 3.04 -7.47
C ASP A 43 -20.14 2.05 -7.59
N GLU A 44 -21.34 2.58 -7.73
CA GLU A 44 -22.57 1.79 -7.82
C GLU A 44 -22.61 0.89 -9.08
N SER A 45 -21.87 1.24 -10.14
CA SER A 45 -21.72 0.45 -11.36
C SER A 45 -20.64 -0.64 -11.26
N GLY A 46 -19.91 -0.68 -10.13
CA GLY A 46 -18.81 -1.61 -9.90
C GLY A 46 -17.46 -1.16 -10.49
N VAL A 47 -17.37 0.06 -11.01
CA VAL A 47 -16.11 0.62 -11.52
C VAL A 47 -15.19 0.94 -10.34
N VAL A 48 -13.95 0.39 -10.38
CA VAL A 48 -12.94 0.63 -9.35
C VAL A 48 -12.49 2.09 -9.40
N ALA A 49 -12.69 2.80 -8.30
CA ALA A 49 -12.31 4.21 -8.11
C ALA A 49 -11.13 4.39 -7.13
N GLY A 50 -10.71 3.31 -6.47
CA GLY A 50 -9.57 3.31 -5.58
C GLY A 50 -9.27 1.92 -5.06
N TYR A 51 -8.08 1.75 -4.45
CA TYR A 51 -7.72 0.47 -3.85
C TYR A 51 -6.73 0.64 -2.69
N LEU A 52 -6.68 -0.39 -1.86
CA LEU A 52 -5.71 -0.58 -0.79
C LEU A 52 -5.10 -1.98 -0.96
N VAL A 53 -3.78 -2.06 -0.89
CA VAL A 53 -3.03 -3.32 -0.80
C VAL A 53 -2.08 -3.24 0.38
N ALA A 54 -2.25 -4.15 1.34
CA ALA A 54 -1.39 -4.30 2.49
C ALA A 54 -1.22 -5.77 2.83
N TYR A 55 -0.11 -6.14 3.43
CA TYR A 55 0.18 -7.53 3.81
C TYR A 55 1.20 -7.60 4.94
N PRO A 56 1.19 -8.68 5.76
CA PRO A 56 2.21 -8.92 6.77
C PRO A 56 3.62 -9.00 6.16
N TRP A 57 4.57 -8.26 6.74
CA TRP A 57 5.94 -8.19 6.24
C TRP A 57 6.95 -7.98 7.37
N ARG A 58 8.23 -7.74 7.02
CA ARG A 58 9.30 -7.44 7.98
C ARG A 58 9.56 -5.95 8.06
N LEU A 59 9.79 -5.45 9.26
CA LEU A 59 10.20 -4.07 9.50
C LEU A 59 11.57 -3.81 8.87
N ASP A 60 11.76 -2.58 8.37
CA ASP A 60 12.99 -2.18 7.68
C ASP A 60 13.32 -3.04 6.45
N ASP A 61 12.29 -3.63 5.85
CA ASP A 61 12.34 -4.34 4.60
C ASP A 61 11.17 -3.89 3.70
N ALA A 62 11.42 -3.71 2.44
CA ALA A 62 10.41 -3.36 1.45
C ALA A 62 10.62 -4.19 0.18
N PRO A 63 9.58 -4.83 -0.34
CA PRO A 63 9.67 -5.58 -1.59
C PRO A 63 10.13 -4.70 -2.75
N ALA A 64 10.76 -5.31 -3.75
CA ALA A 64 11.08 -4.58 -4.96
C ALA A 64 9.81 -4.16 -5.70
N LEU A 65 9.87 -3.00 -6.35
CA LEU A 65 8.82 -2.55 -7.25
C LEU A 65 8.60 -3.60 -8.35
N ASN A 66 7.35 -3.82 -8.71
CA ASN A 66 6.94 -4.80 -9.72
C ASN A 66 7.43 -6.24 -9.46
N ALA A 67 7.74 -6.60 -8.21
CA ALA A 67 8.15 -7.94 -7.85
C ALA A 67 6.97 -8.75 -7.29
N ARG A 68 6.91 -10.03 -7.64
CA ARG A 68 6.04 -10.98 -6.95
C ARG A 68 6.66 -11.33 -5.60
N LEU A 69 5.80 -11.50 -4.59
CA LEU A 69 6.24 -11.90 -3.24
C LEU A 69 6.42 -13.42 -3.14
N ASP A 70 5.64 -14.17 -3.92
CA ASP A 70 5.51 -15.62 -3.93
C ASP A 70 5.09 -16.23 -2.59
N ALA A 71 5.59 -15.72 -1.46
CA ALA A 71 5.22 -16.11 -0.10
C ALA A 71 5.29 -14.91 0.86
N LEU A 72 4.56 -15.00 1.96
CA LEU A 72 4.69 -14.07 3.10
C LEU A 72 5.76 -14.59 4.08
N PRO A 73 6.41 -13.72 4.87
CA PRO A 73 7.34 -14.15 5.90
C PRO A 73 6.62 -14.99 6.98
N GLU A 74 7.31 -16.01 7.49
CA GLU A 74 6.77 -16.87 8.57
C GLU A 74 6.57 -16.09 9.88
N THR A 75 7.42 -15.10 10.14
CA THR A 75 7.38 -14.26 11.34
C THR A 75 7.32 -12.77 10.93
N PRO A 76 6.16 -12.28 10.48
CA PRO A 76 5.99 -10.86 10.20
C PRO A 76 5.94 -10.05 11.50
N ASP A 77 6.43 -8.81 11.45
CA ASP A 77 6.43 -7.89 12.59
C ASP A 77 5.82 -6.52 12.28
N VAL A 78 5.33 -6.36 11.04
CA VAL A 78 4.68 -5.15 10.54
C VAL A 78 3.64 -5.49 9.48
N LEU A 79 2.56 -4.71 9.40
CA LEU A 79 1.71 -4.68 8.20
C LEU A 79 2.36 -3.69 7.20
N TYR A 80 2.85 -4.18 6.08
CA TYR A 80 3.35 -3.32 5.03
C TYR A 80 2.19 -2.83 4.16
N LEU A 81 1.91 -1.53 4.23
CA LEU A 81 0.93 -0.87 3.37
C LEU A 81 1.64 -0.54 2.05
N HIS A 82 1.45 -1.41 1.08
CA HIS A 82 2.10 -1.34 -0.21
C HIS A 82 1.57 -0.18 -1.04
N ASP A 83 0.24 -0.14 -1.21
CA ASP A 83 -0.45 0.91 -1.96
C ASP A 83 -1.75 1.35 -1.28
N LEU A 84 -2.01 2.64 -1.38
CA LEU A 84 -3.32 3.25 -1.18
C LEU A 84 -3.51 4.30 -2.27
N ALA A 85 -4.35 4.01 -3.25
CA ALA A 85 -4.54 4.88 -4.40
C ALA A 85 -6.02 5.18 -4.66
N LEU A 86 -6.27 6.38 -5.18
CA LEU A 86 -7.58 6.85 -5.60
C LEU A 86 -7.47 7.44 -7.01
N ALA A 87 -8.39 7.06 -7.88
CA ALA A 87 -8.63 7.76 -9.13
C ALA A 87 -8.89 9.24 -8.85
N HIS A 88 -8.53 10.12 -9.77
CA HIS A 88 -8.63 11.56 -9.57
C HIS A 88 -10.05 11.99 -9.14
N ALA A 89 -11.07 11.43 -9.77
CA ALA A 89 -12.48 11.74 -9.48
C ALA A 89 -12.94 11.32 -8.05
N ALA A 90 -12.22 10.39 -7.40
CA ALA A 90 -12.53 9.92 -6.05
C ALA A 90 -11.74 10.66 -4.95
N ARG A 91 -10.90 11.63 -5.31
CA ARG A 91 -10.14 12.42 -4.34
C ARG A 91 -11.02 13.46 -3.64
N GLY A 92 -10.64 13.88 -2.45
CA GLY A 92 -11.36 14.89 -1.67
C GLY A 92 -12.51 14.35 -0.81
N GLY A 93 -13.06 13.16 -1.09
CA GLY A 93 -14.19 12.56 -0.37
C GLY A 93 -13.84 11.82 0.93
N GLY A 94 -12.63 11.98 1.48
CA GLY A 94 -12.24 11.29 2.71
C GLY A 94 -11.88 9.81 2.55
N HIS A 95 -11.95 9.27 1.34
CA HIS A 95 -11.73 7.85 1.04
C HIS A 95 -10.32 7.38 1.41
N ALA A 96 -9.28 8.21 1.21
CA ALA A 96 -7.91 7.87 1.62
C ALA A 96 -7.82 7.67 3.14
N LYS A 97 -8.43 8.56 3.95
CA LYS A 97 -8.49 8.42 5.41
C LYS A 97 -9.21 7.13 5.81
N ARG A 98 -10.30 6.79 5.13
CA ARG A 98 -11.01 5.52 5.35
C ARG A 98 -10.12 4.31 5.01
N GLY A 99 -9.33 4.37 3.91
CA GLY A 99 -8.35 3.34 3.56
C GLY A 99 -7.31 3.14 4.66
N VAL A 100 -6.77 4.23 5.23
CA VAL A 100 -5.85 4.15 6.37
C VAL A 100 -6.50 3.49 7.59
N HIS A 101 -7.77 3.83 7.89
CA HIS A 101 -8.50 3.18 8.99
C HIS A 101 -8.66 1.67 8.77
N LEU A 102 -8.96 1.25 7.54
CA LEU A 102 -9.04 -0.17 7.19
C LEU A 102 -7.69 -0.88 7.33
N ALA A 103 -6.58 -0.23 6.97
CA ALA A 103 -5.24 -0.77 7.17
C ALA A 103 -4.92 -0.95 8.68
N VAL A 104 -5.28 0.03 9.51
CA VAL A 104 -5.15 -0.07 10.98
C VAL A 104 -5.95 -1.26 11.52
N GLN A 105 -7.19 -1.42 11.09
CA GLN A 105 -8.01 -2.56 11.51
C GLN A 105 -7.38 -3.89 11.05
N THR A 106 -6.91 -3.96 9.80
CA THR A 106 -6.24 -5.15 9.26
C THR A 106 -4.99 -5.52 10.06
N ALA A 107 -4.19 -4.52 10.50
CA ALA A 107 -3.02 -4.77 11.34
C ALA A 107 -3.41 -5.35 12.70
N ARG A 108 -4.43 -4.77 13.37
CA ARG A 108 -4.95 -5.26 14.64
C ARG A 108 -5.49 -6.68 14.55
N ASP A 109 -6.26 -6.97 13.51
CA ASP A 109 -6.83 -8.30 13.29
C ASP A 109 -5.74 -9.36 13.04
N ALA A 110 -4.58 -8.93 12.51
CA ALA A 110 -3.40 -9.76 12.31
C ALA A 110 -2.46 -9.84 13.54
N GLY A 111 -2.77 -9.15 14.64
CA GLY A 111 -1.90 -9.08 15.82
C GLY A 111 -0.61 -8.29 15.59
N LEU A 112 -0.58 -7.41 14.58
CA LEU A 112 0.57 -6.59 14.25
C LEU A 112 0.42 -5.19 14.85
N GLU A 113 1.43 -4.76 15.61
CA GLU A 113 1.41 -3.50 16.34
C GLU A 113 1.84 -2.29 15.50
N ARG A 114 2.29 -2.51 14.27
CA ARG A 114 2.84 -1.45 13.41
C ARG A 114 2.38 -1.60 11.98
N ILE A 115 2.28 -0.44 11.32
CA ILE A 115 2.14 -0.35 9.87
C ILE A 115 3.37 0.38 9.32
N ALA A 116 3.93 -0.09 8.22
CA ALA A 116 5.02 0.57 7.51
C ALA A 116 4.64 0.81 6.05
N LEU A 117 5.21 1.85 5.44
CA LEU A 117 5.03 2.18 4.03
C LEU A 117 6.23 2.97 3.49
N ILE A 118 6.34 3.06 2.16
CA ILE A 118 7.16 4.05 1.49
C ILE A 118 6.21 5.11 0.90
N ALA A 119 6.31 6.34 1.38
CA ALA A 119 5.62 7.49 0.82
C ALA A 119 6.40 7.99 -0.40
N VAL A 120 5.71 8.21 -1.51
CA VAL A 120 6.22 8.76 -2.77
C VAL A 120 5.32 9.91 -3.24
N ASN A 121 5.70 10.62 -4.32
CA ASN A 121 4.88 11.68 -4.91
C ASN A 121 4.48 12.76 -3.87
N ASP A 122 5.42 13.18 -3.03
CA ASP A 122 5.21 14.18 -1.98
C ASP A 122 4.09 13.84 -0.99
N ALA A 123 3.73 12.56 -0.83
CA ALA A 123 2.64 12.15 0.05
C ALA A 123 3.01 12.08 1.53
N ALA A 124 4.27 12.28 1.93
CA ALA A 124 4.70 12.21 3.33
C ALA A 124 3.89 13.14 4.27
N PRO A 125 3.52 14.39 3.90
CA PRO A 125 2.66 15.23 4.74
C PRO A 125 1.26 14.66 4.95
N PHE A 126 0.70 13.97 3.96
CA PHE A 126 -0.59 13.27 4.14
C PHE A 126 -0.45 12.15 5.17
N TRP A 127 0.58 11.31 5.05
CA TRP A 127 0.82 10.20 5.96
C TRP A 127 1.13 10.66 7.38
N ALA A 128 1.89 11.76 7.55
CA ALA A 128 2.14 12.36 8.85
C ALA A 128 0.84 12.77 9.56
N ARG A 129 -0.12 13.37 8.84
CA ARG A 129 -1.46 13.69 9.38
C ARG A 129 -2.29 12.43 9.71
N GLN A 130 -1.92 11.28 9.20
CA GLN A 130 -2.51 9.98 9.57
C GLN A 130 -1.74 9.28 10.70
N GLY A 131 -0.80 9.95 11.37
CA GLY A 131 -0.03 9.43 12.49
C GLY A 131 1.16 8.55 12.11
N PHE A 132 1.63 8.64 10.87
CA PHE A 132 2.88 8.00 10.47
C PHE A 132 4.05 8.94 10.74
N GLU A 133 5.17 8.38 11.18
CA GLU A 133 6.42 9.07 11.44
C GLU A 133 7.52 8.56 10.52
N THR A 134 8.41 9.46 10.09
CA THR A 134 9.58 9.07 9.29
C THR A 134 10.48 8.16 10.10
N ARG A 135 10.88 7.06 9.50
CA ARG A 135 11.85 6.13 10.06
C ARG A 135 13.06 6.00 9.15
N HIS A 136 14.24 6.32 9.69
CA HIS A 136 15.50 6.13 9.00
C HIS A 136 15.98 4.68 9.19
N SER A 137 16.26 4.02 8.07
CA SER A 137 16.80 2.66 8.05
C SER A 137 17.94 2.57 7.03
N ALA A 138 19.13 2.23 7.51
CA ALA A 138 20.28 2.05 6.63
C ALA A 138 20.07 0.92 5.60
N LYS A 139 19.25 -0.08 5.95
CA LYS A 139 18.87 -1.17 5.03
C LYS A 139 18.06 -0.73 3.83
N LEU A 140 17.32 0.37 3.96
CA LEU A 140 16.43 0.89 2.92
C LEU A 140 17.03 2.01 2.08
N THR A 141 18.24 2.48 2.37
CA THR A 141 18.84 3.65 1.69
C THR A 141 18.88 3.47 0.16
N THR A 142 19.43 2.35 -0.33
CA THR A 142 19.49 2.05 -1.77
C THR A 142 18.09 1.86 -2.36
N LYS A 143 17.19 1.23 -1.59
CA LYS A 143 15.82 0.99 -2.00
C LYS A 143 15.04 2.28 -2.17
N LEU A 144 15.10 3.19 -1.19
CA LEU A 144 14.44 4.49 -1.25
C LEU A 144 14.94 5.29 -2.44
N ALA A 145 16.25 5.30 -2.72
CA ALA A 145 16.81 5.97 -3.88
C ALA A 145 16.22 5.47 -5.22
N SER A 146 15.79 4.21 -5.31
CA SER A 146 15.15 3.66 -6.51
C SER A 146 13.71 4.12 -6.71
N TYR A 147 13.05 4.64 -5.67
CA TYR A 147 11.69 5.19 -5.73
C TYR A 147 11.64 6.69 -6.05
N GLY A 148 12.77 7.40 -5.95
CA GLY A 148 12.87 8.83 -6.19
C GLY A 148 13.43 9.58 -4.98
N SER A 149 13.78 10.85 -5.17
CA SER A 149 14.40 11.68 -4.13
C SER A 149 13.43 12.09 -3.01
N ASP A 150 12.12 11.99 -3.25
CA ASP A 150 11.04 12.30 -2.31
C ASP A 150 10.57 11.08 -1.52
N ALA A 151 11.10 9.88 -1.82
CA ALA A 151 10.71 8.65 -1.17
C ALA A 151 11.11 8.62 0.31
N VAL A 152 10.13 8.39 1.19
CA VAL A 152 10.32 8.37 2.65
C VAL A 152 9.72 7.11 3.23
N TYR A 153 10.52 6.33 3.98
CA TYR A 153 9.99 5.22 4.75
C TYR A 153 9.33 5.74 6.04
N MET A 154 8.10 5.34 6.25
CA MET A 154 7.31 5.81 7.39
C MET A 154 6.66 4.64 8.13
N ILE A 155 6.51 4.80 9.45
CA ILE A 155 5.87 3.82 10.31
C ILE A 155 4.79 4.48 11.17
N ARG A 156 3.82 3.67 11.59
CA ARG A 156 2.80 4.03 12.56
C ARG A 156 2.55 2.87 13.51
N THR A 157 2.49 3.15 14.82
CA THR A 157 1.95 2.21 15.82
C THR A 157 0.41 2.23 15.79
N VAL A 158 -0.25 1.06 15.99
CA VAL A 158 -1.71 0.88 15.86
C VAL A 158 -2.37 0.47 17.18
#